data_d2cd98c16d737180066867c3381a519c
#
_entry.id   d2cd98c16d737180066867c3381a519c
#
_cell.length_a   1.000
_cell.length_b   1.000
_cell.length_c   1.000
_cell.angle_alpha   90.00
_cell.angle_beta   90.00
_cell.angle_gamma   90.00
#
_symmetry.space_group_name_H-M   'P 1'
#
loop_
_entity.id
_entity.type
_entity.pdbx_description
1 polymer ?
#
loop_
_entity_poly.entity_id
_entity_poly.type
_entity_poly.pdbx_seq_one_letter_code
_entity_poly.pdbx_strand_id
1 'polypeptide(L)'
;LKRALLLAVAIFAAGPALAADYVPRTKNELTFAAILEEHQAYNMRLQNVAAPLLKANTDLCPRTRRDIGMTVHTLTDYQPNLQPLAEVLMGASDRLSVRTIRGGSPADKAGLKTGDVIIGINGAYMPGGFTVQRFFEVATQNAFKGEIASLKIARGEDRLDIKVAPETICDYPANVFFHEKANGHTDGEQIIITSELMKTVPDDVNLALIIAHEMAHAIKGHHHKEKALELTADRMALVMMTRAGYDIDRAINYWRDAVHPHAEYQTTSKTHPSITERYENFRKEQVRIDELRSAGKALTFN
;
A
#
# COMPACT_ATOMS: atom_id res chain seq x y z
N LEU A 1 -37.67 8.04 22.58
CA LEU A 1 -37.14 8.79 21.42
C LEU A 1 -35.86 8.08 20.91
N LYS A 2 -36.02 7.18 19.93
CA LYS A 2 -34.88 6.54 19.24
C LYS A 2 -34.43 7.49 18.12
N ARG A 3 -33.24 8.08 18.25
CA ARG A 3 -32.59 8.81 17.18
C ARG A 3 -32.06 7.80 16.16
N ALA A 4 -32.67 7.74 15.00
CA ALA A 4 -32.11 7.06 13.84
C ALA A 4 -30.87 7.87 13.36
N LEU A 5 -29.70 7.26 13.42
CA LEU A 5 -28.48 7.80 12.85
C LEU A 5 -28.57 7.56 11.33
N LEU A 6 -28.95 8.56 10.58
CA LEU A 6 -28.83 8.56 9.13
C LEU A 6 -27.34 8.73 8.79
N LEU A 7 -26.67 7.62 8.48
CA LEU A 7 -25.37 7.66 7.84
C LEU A 7 -25.61 8.16 6.41
N ALA A 8 -25.21 9.39 6.13
CA ALA A 8 -25.13 9.90 4.77
C ALA A 8 -23.94 9.22 4.08
N VAL A 9 -24.22 8.18 3.29
CA VAL A 9 -23.23 7.59 2.37
C VAL A 9 -23.00 8.62 1.26
N ALA A 10 -21.86 9.27 1.27
CA ALA A 10 -21.41 10.11 0.16
C ALA A 10 -21.05 9.18 -1.00
N ILE A 11 -21.96 9.02 -1.93
CA ILE A 11 -21.73 8.29 -3.19
C ILE A 11 -20.80 9.13 -4.04
N PHE A 12 -19.53 8.78 -4.12
CA PHE A 12 -18.63 9.28 -5.14
C PHE A 12 -19.01 8.63 -6.48
N ALA A 13 -19.83 9.34 -7.26
CA ALA A 13 -20.25 8.92 -8.59
C ALA A 13 -19.08 9.04 -9.58
N ALA A 14 -18.45 7.91 -9.94
CA ALA A 14 -17.73 7.75 -11.20
C ALA A 14 -17.55 6.26 -11.51
N GLY A 15 -18.63 5.52 -11.69
CA GLY A 15 -18.64 4.18 -12.30
C GLY A 15 -19.43 4.21 -13.61
N PRO A 16 -19.26 3.21 -14.49
CA PRO A 16 -20.04 3.14 -15.72
C PRO A 16 -21.54 3.10 -15.43
N ALA A 17 -22.34 3.67 -16.32
CA ALA A 17 -23.76 3.94 -16.18
C ALA A 17 -24.70 2.74 -15.81
N LEU A 18 -24.17 1.52 -15.69
CA LEU A 18 -24.90 0.34 -15.25
C LEU A 18 -24.88 0.13 -13.72
N ALA A 19 -24.02 0.84 -12.99
CA ALA A 19 -23.90 0.71 -11.53
C ALA A 19 -24.88 1.60 -10.76
N ALA A 20 -25.63 2.48 -11.42
CA ALA A 20 -26.43 3.52 -10.79
C ALA A 20 -27.66 3.00 -10.02
N ASP A 21 -28.11 1.76 -10.26
CA ASP A 21 -29.38 1.25 -9.72
C ASP A 21 -29.27 0.18 -8.62
N TYR A 22 -28.06 -0.30 -8.32
CA TYR A 22 -27.90 -1.28 -7.24
C TYR A 22 -27.72 -0.58 -5.90
N VAL A 23 -28.69 -0.77 -5.03
CA VAL A 23 -28.60 -0.34 -3.62
C VAL A 23 -28.62 -1.60 -2.75
N PRO A 24 -27.64 -1.82 -1.87
CA PRO A 24 -27.66 -2.93 -0.91
C PRO A 24 -28.97 -2.91 -0.13
N ARG A 25 -29.73 -4.00 -0.18
CA ARG A 25 -31.10 -4.05 0.37
C ARG A 25 -31.19 -4.86 1.65
N THR A 26 -30.26 -5.79 1.86
CA THR A 26 -30.23 -6.63 3.05
C THR A 26 -29.17 -6.16 4.04
N LYS A 27 -29.33 -6.52 5.33
CA LYS A 27 -28.34 -6.23 6.37
C LYS A 27 -26.97 -6.83 6.05
N ASN A 28 -26.94 -8.02 5.45
CA ASN A 28 -25.70 -8.68 5.06
C ASN A 28 -25.01 -7.95 3.90
N GLU A 29 -25.76 -7.53 2.89
CA GLU A 29 -25.19 -6.75 1.77
C GLU A 29 -24.63 -5.41 2.25
N LEU A 30 -25.31 -4.72 3.16
CA LEU A 30 -24.78 -3.49 3.78
C LEU A 30 -23.49 -3.75 4.56
N THR A 31 -23.40 -4.88 5.28
CA THR A 31 -22.20 -5.26 6.01
C THR A 31 -21.04 -5.58 5.04
N PHE A 32 -21.31 -6.34 3.98
CA PHE A 32 -20.29 -6.67 2.98
C PHE A 32 -19.85 -5.45 2.17
N ALA A 33 -20.76 -4.55 1.83
CA ALA A 33 -20.44 -3.29 1.18
C ALA A 33 -19.46 -2.46 2.03
N ALA A 34 -19.78 -2.28 3.33
CA ALA A 34 -18.91 -1.55 4.25
C ALA A 34 -17.52 -2.19 4.39
N ILE A 35 -17.43 -3.53 4.43
CA ILE A 35 -16.15 -4.25 4.47
C ILE A 35 -15.34 -4.01 3.20
N LEU A 36 -15.95 -4.05 2.02
CA LEU A 36 -15.27 -3.80 0.76
C LEU A 36 -14.77 -2.36 0.66
N GLU A 37 -15.59 -1.39 1.04
CA GLU A 37 -15.23 0.03 1.06
C GLU A 37 -14.08 0.31 2.04
N GLU A 38 -14.17 -0.24 3.27
CA GLU A 38 -13.12 -0.10 4.28
C GLU A 38 -11.81 -0.72 3.79
N HIS A 39 -11.84 -1.91 3.22
CA HIS A 39 -10.66 -2.57 2.68
C HIS A 39 -10.05 -1.78 1.51
N GLN A 40 -10.87 -1.19 0.66
CA GLN A 40 -10.42 -0.30 -0.40
C GLN A 40 -9.73 0.94 0.17
N ALA A 41 -10.31 1.56 1.20
CA ALA A 41 -9.72 2.71 1.87
C ALA A 41 -8.37 2.37 2.53
N TYR A 42 -8.27 1.21 3.18
CA TYR A 42 -7.01 0.73 3.76
C TYR A 42 -5.93 0.48 2.70
N ASN A 43 -6.28 -0.13 1.57
CA ASN A 43 -5.32 -0.32 0.48
C ASN A 43 -4.87 1.02 -0.11
N MET A 44 -5.76 1.98 -0.31
CA MET A 44 -5.41 3.33 -0.77
C MET A 44 -4.45 4.02 0.20
N ARG A 45 -4.77 4.00 1.50
CA ARG A 45 -3.91 4.57 2.55
C ARG A 45 -2.54 3.90 2.55
N LEU A 46 -2.50 2.57 2.55
CA LEU A 46 -1.25 1.80 2.54
C LEU A 46 -0.38 2.12 1.32
N GLN A 47 -0.97 2.16 0.13
CA GLN A 47 -0.26 2.51 -1.10
C GLN A 47 0.31 3.93 -1.06
N ASN A 48 -0.45 4.90 -0.56
CA ASN A 48 0.01 6.29 -0.43
C ASN A 48 1.16 6.43 0.57
N VAL A 49 1.12 5.70 1.68
CA VAL A 49 2.19 5.72 2.70
C VAL A 49 3.42 4.92 2.28
N ALA A 50 3.26 3.78 1.62
CA ALA A 50 4.41 2.98 1.18
C ALA A 50 5.20 3.64 0.03
N ALA A 51 4.54 4.36 -0.86
CA ALA A 51 5.14 4.85 -2.09
C ALA A 51 6.35 5.78 -1.91
N PRO A 52 6.34 6.79 -1.03
CA PRO A 52 7.52 7.60 -0.78
C PRO A 52 8.71 6.78 -0.27
N LEU A 53 8.46 5.78 0.58
CA LEU A 53 9.48 4.88 1.10
C LEU A 53 10.09 4.03 -0.02
N LEU A 54 9.26 3.41 -0.85
CA LEU A 54 9.69 2.57 -1.96
C LEU A 54 10.45 3.36 -3.03
N LYS A 55 10.08 4.62 -3.25
CA LYS A 55 10.70 5.48 -4.25
C LYS A 55 12.03 6.09 -3.78
N ALA A 56 12.10 6.59 -2.56
CA ALA A 56 13.26 7.29 -2.04
C ALA A 56 14.45 6.38 -1.71
N ASN A 57 14.26 5.06 -1.68
CA ASN A 57 15.23 4.10 -1.20
C ASN A 57 15.64 3.03 -2.23
N THR A 58 15.48 3.32 -3.50
CA THR A 58 15.76 2.37 -4.60
C THR A 58 17.21 1.89 -4.64
N ASP A 59 18.15 2.70 -4.18
CA ASP A 59 19.58 2.35 -4.07
C ASP A 59 19.88 1.36 -2.92
N LEU A 60 18.99 1.23 -1.95
CA LEU A 60 19.09 0.23 -0.88
C LEU A 60 18.47 -1.12 -1.27
N CYS A 61 17.62 -1.13 -2.28
CA CYS A 61 16.84 -2.31 -2.64
C CYS A 61 17.61 -3.23 -3.60
N PRO A 62 17.76 -4.53 -3.26
CA PRO A 62 18.40 -5.50 -4.14
C PRO A 62 17.61 -5.73 -5.43
N ARG A 63 16.34 -5.39 -5.44
CA ARG A 63 15.47 -5.48 -6.61
C ARG A 63 14.56 -4.27 -6.70
N THR A 64 14.38 -3.79 -7.92
CA THR A 64 13.52 -2.65 -8.25
C THR A 64 12.59 -3.03 -9.39
N ARG A 65 11.46 -2.33 -9.48
CA ARG A 65 10.51 -2.44 -10.60
C ARG A 65 10.12 -1.07 -11.11
N ARG A 66 9.59 -1.06 -12.31
CA ARG A 66 8.93 0.11 -12.89
C ARG A 66 7.47 0.08 -12.51
N ASP A 67 6.94 1.20 -12.03
CA ASP A 67 5.59 1.33 -11.47
C ASP A 67 4.92 2.60 -11.98
N ILE A 68 3.61 2.55 -12.13
CA ILE A 68 2.80 3.72 -12.49
C ILE A 68 1.87 4.17 -11.37
N GLY A 69 1.82 3.43 -10.27
CA GLY A 69 1.04 3.77 -9.08
C GLY A 69 -0.44 3.48 -9.20
N MET A 70 -0.79 2.37 -9.84
CA MET A 70 -2.15 1.84 -9.86
C MET A 70 -2.19 0.37 -9.46
N THR A 71 -3.33 -0.07 -8.94
CA THR A 71 -3.65 -1.49 -8.80
C THR A 71 -4.83 -1.84 -9.69
N VAL A 72 -4.94 -3.10 -10.03
CA VAL A 72 -6.00 -3.61 -10.91
C VAL A 72 -6.73 -4.76 -10.24
N HIS A 73 -7.93 -5.06 -10.70
CA HIS A 73 -8.73 -6.18 -10.26
C HIS A 73 -9.65 -6.70 -11.37
N THR A 74 -10.20 -7.88 -11.12
CA THR A 74 -11.29 -8.49 -11.88
C THR A 74 -12.34 -9.02 -10.91
N LEU A 75 -13.50 -9.44 -11.38
CA LEU A 75 -14.51 -10.11 -10.54
C LEU A 75 -14.00 -11.39 -9.88
N THR A 76 -13.02 -12.07 -10.51
CA THR A 76 -12.45 -13.32 -9.96
C THR A 76 -11.60 -13.12 -8.72
N ASP A 77 -11.22 -11.87 -8.38
CA ASP A 77 -10.51 -11.54 -7.15
C ASP A 77 -11.43 -11.52 -5.92
N TYR A 78 -12.73 -11.62 -6.14
CA TYR A 78 -13.76 -11.59 -5.10
C TYR A 78 -14.46 -12.93 -5.00
N GLN A 79 -14.82 -13.31 -3.77
CA GLN A 79 -15.67 -14.48 -3.56
C GLN A 79 -17.00 -14.32 -4.30
N PRO A 80 -17.62 -15.41 -4.81
CA PRO A 80 -18.82 -15.32 -5.65
C PRO A 80 -19.97 -14.50 -5.04
N ASN A 81 -20.15 -14.58 -3.74
CA ASN A 81 -21.16 -13.80 -3.00
C ASN A 81 -20.84 -12.30 -2.88
N LEU A 82 -19.62 -11.89 -3.14
CA LEU A 82 -19.19 -10.48 -3.11
C LEU A 82 -19.08 -9.87 -4.51
N GLN A 83 -19.08 -10.68 -5.57
CA GLN A 83 -18.91 -10.20 -6.94
C GLN A 83 -19.96 -9.15 -7.35
N PRO A 84 -21.26 -9.29 -7.07
CA PRO A 84 -22.24 -8.27 -7.41
C PRO A 84 -21.97 -6.91 -6.73
N LEU A 85 -21.48 -6.95 -5.50
CA LEU A 85 -21.09 -5.73 -4.78
C LEU A 85 -19.80 -5.13 -5.31
N ALA A 86 -18.81 -5.96 -5.63
CA ALA A 86 -17.55 -5.52 -6.21
C ALA A 86 -17.74 -4.88 -7.60
N GLU A 87 -18.65 -5.42 -8.40
CA GLU A 87 -19.02 -4.84 -9.69
C GLU A 87 -19.59 -3.42 -9.53
N VAL A 88 -20.53 -3.25 -8.62
CA VAL A 88 -21.25 -2.00 -8.42
C VAL A 88 -20.42 -0.96 -7.68
N LEU A 89 -19.77 -1.36 -6.58
CA LEU A 89 -19.08 -0.42 -5.69
C LEU A 89 -17.65 -0.13 -6.15
N MET A 90 -17.02 -1.06 -6.85
CA MET A 90 -15.59 -0.98 -7.16
C MET A 90 -15.30 -1.01 -8.66
N GLY A 91 -16.32 -1.15 -9.51
CA GLY A 91 -16.14 -1.23 -10.97
C GLY A 91 -15.42 -2.49 -11.44
N ALA A 92 -15.45 -3.57 -10.63
CA ALA A 92 -14.88 -4.85 -11.03
C ALA A 92 -15.71 -5.47 -12.16
N SER A 93 -15.05 -6.12 -13.10
CA SER A 93 -15.70 -6.81 -14.22
C SER A 93 -14.96 -8.12 -14.56
N ASP A 94 -15.41 -8.84 -15.56
CA ASP A 94 -14.66 -9.96 -16.14
C ASP A 94 -13.39 -9.52 -16.87
N ARG A 95 -13.22 -8.23 -17.05
CA ARG A 95 -12.03 -7.58 -17.62
C ARG A 95 -11.21 -6.91 -16.56
N LEU A 96 -9.93 -6.66 -16.87
CA LEU A 96 -9.03 -5.98 -15.96
C LEU A 96 -9.42 -4.50 -15.79
N SER A 97 -9.84 -4.13 -14.59
CA SER A 97 -10.24 -2.77 -14.24
C SER A 97 -9.25 -2.13 -13.28
N VAL A 98 -9.08 -0.82 -13.37
CA VAL A 98 -8.28 -0.06 -12.40
C VAL A 98 -9.02 -0.03 -11.06
N ARG A 99 -8.40 -0.62 -10.04
CA ARG A 99 -8.96 -0.68 -8.68
C ARG A 99 -8.62 0.56 -7.86
N THR A 100 -7.33 0.94 -7.83
CA THR A 100 -6.86 2.11 -7.09
C THR A 100 -5.84 2.87 -7.91
N ILE A 101 -5.75 4.17 -7.66
CA ILE A 101 -4.70 5.05 -8.20
C ILE A 101 -4.12 5.83 -7.03
N ARG A 102 -2.81 5.72 -6.87
CA ARG A 102 -2.08 6.47 -5.86
C ARG A 102 -2.00 7.95 -6.25
N GLY A 103 -2.35 8.84 -5.32
CA GLY A 103 -2.29 10.28 -5.55
C GLY A 103 -0.88 10.75 -5.94
N GLY A 104 -0.77 11.63 -6.93
CA GLY A 104 0.48 12.16 -7.45
C GLY A 104 1.36 11.16 -8.23
N SER A 105 0.89 9.93 -8.44
CA SER A 105 1.59 8.91 -9.22
C SER A 105 1.62 9.21 -10.73
N PRO A 106 2.43 8.49 -11.51
CA PRO A 106 2.37 8.59 -12.97
C PRO A 106 0.97 8.32 -13.54
N ALA A 107 0.23 7.33 -13.01
CA ALA A 107 -1.13 7.02 -13.44
C ALA A 107 -2.11 8.17 -13.18
N ASP A 108 -2.04 8.77 -11.98
CA ASP A 108 -2.86 9.92 -11.59
C ASP A 108 -2.58 11.13 -12.49
N LYS A 109 -1.30 11.48 -12.68
CA LYS A 109 -0.88 12.58 -13.55
C LYS A 109 -1.26 12.36 -15.02
N ALA A 110 -1.33 11.12 -15.46
CA ALA A 110 -1.76 10.74 -16.81
C ALA A 110 -3.30 10.76 -16.97
N GLY A 111 -4.06 10.94 -15.89
CA GLY A 111 -5.52 11.03 -15.92
C GLY A 111 -6.25 9.69 -15.97
N LEU A 112 -5.57 8.58 -15.56
CA LEU A 112 -6.25 7.33 -15.28
C LEU A 112 -7.23 7.49 -14.11
N LYS A 113 -8.29 6.70 -14.10
CA LYS A 113 -9.33 6.74 -13.05
C LYS A 113 -9.67 5.33 -12.60
N THR A 114 -10.06 5.20 -11.33
CA THR A 114 -10.68 3.98 -10.81
C THR A 114 -11.87 3.60 -11.68
N GLY A 115 -12.01 2.31 -12.00
CA GLY A 115 -13.04 1.79 -12.92
C GLY A 115 -12.66 1.83 -14.39
N ASP A 116 -11.54 2.43 -14.81
CA ASP A 116 -11.05 2.31 -16.18
C ASP A 116 -10.77 0.85 -16.52
N VAL A 117 -11.34 0.35 -17.61
CA VAL A 117 -11.07 -1.00 -18.08
C VAL A 117 -9.87 -0.99 -19.02
N ILE A 118 -8.83 -1.75 -18.70
CA ILE A 118 -7.62 -1.83 -19.52
C ILE A 118 -7.87 -2.80 -20.67
N ILE A 119 -7.88 -2.29 -21.91
CA ILE A 119 -8.13 -3.06 -23.12
C ILE A 119 -6.88 -3.26 -23.98
N GLY A 120 -5.78 -2.58 -23.66
CA GLY A 120 -4.50 -2.78 -24.34
C GLY A 120 -3.33 -2.10 -23.64
N ILE A 121 -2.12 -2.63 -23.85
CA ILE A 121 -0.86 -2.08 -23.36
C ILE A 121 0.17 -2.14 -24.48
N ASN A 122 0.74 -0.99 -24.88
CA ASN A 122 1.71 -0.87 -25.97
C ASN A 122 1.27 -1.61 -27.26
N GLY A 123 -0.02 -1.53 -27.59
CA GLY A 123 -0.60 -2.19 -28.76
C GLY A 123 -0.98 -3.67 -28.56
N ALA A 124 -0.55 -4.31 -27.48
CA ALA A 124 -1.01 -5.66 -27.15
C ALA A 124 -2.43 -5.61 -26.54
N TYR A 125 -3.34 -6.40 -27.10
CA TYR A 125 -4.71 -6.50 -26.60
C TYR A 125 -4.77 -7.24 -25.27
N MET A 126 -5.56 -6.73 -24.32
CA MET A 126 -5.81 -7.35 -23.03
C MET A 126 -7.09 -8.19 -23.09
N PRO A 127 -6.99 -9.53 -22.97
CA PRO A 127 -8.15 -10.40 -22.95
C PRO A 127 -9.01 -10.18 -21.70
N GLY A 128 -10.19 -10.81 -21.64
CA GLY A 128 -10.97 -10.98 -20.43
C GLY A 128 -10.77 -12.38 -19.84
N GLY A 129 -11.32 -12.61 -18.64
CA GLY A 129 -11.37 -13.93 -18.00
C GLY A 129 -10.18 -14.27 -17.12
N PHE A 130 -10.10 -15.54 -16.67
CA PHE A 130 -9.22 -16.01 -15.60
C PHE A 130 -7.71 -15.80 -15.79
N THR A 131 -7.23 -15.68 -17.02
CA THR A 131 -5.79 -15.54 -17.31
C THR A 131 -5.34 -14.09 -17.43
N VAL A 132 -6.26 -13.14 -17.36
CA VAL A 132 -5.97 -11.73 -17.67
C VAL A 132 -4.93 -11.12 -16.72
N GLN A 133 -4.94 -11.44 -15.43
CA GLN A 133 -3.98 -10.90 -14.48
C GLN A 133 -2.54 -11.32 -14.81
N ARG A 134 -2.31 -12.62 -15.06
CA ARG A 134 -0.98 -13.10 -15.47
C ARG A 134 -0.53 -12.48 -16.79
N PHE A 135 -1.45 -12.31 -17.72
CA PHE A 135 -1.15 -11.63 -18.99
C PHE A 135 -0.78 -10.16 -18.75
N PHE A 136 -1.49 -9.49 -17.87
CA PHE A 136 -1.21 -8.11 -17.47
C PHE A 136 0.17 -7.96 -16.82
N GLU A 137 0.55 -8.83 -15.90
CA GLU A 137 1.87 -8.82 -15.26
C GLU A 137 2.98 -8.92 -16.31
N VAL A 138 2.88 -9.86 -17.24
CA VAL A 138 3.88 -10.03 -18.32
C VAL A 138 3.90 -8.81 -19.26
N ALA A 139 2.73 -8.30 -19.61
CA ALA A 139 2.60 -7.16 -20.52
C ALA A 139 3.19 -5.89 -19.88
N THR A 140 2.92 -5.63 -18.58
CA THR A 140 3.44 -4.47 -17.86
C THR A 140 4.93 -4.58 -17.61
N GLN A 141 5.46 -5.76 -17.26
CA GLN A 141 6.90 -5.98 -17.12
C GLN A 141 7.67 -5.55 -18.37
N ASN A 142 7.11 -5.78 -19.56
CA ASN A 142 7.74 -5.35 -20.80
C ASN A 142 7.44 -3.89 -21.16
N ALA A 143 6.19 -3.46 -21.03
CA ALA A 143 5.76 -2.11 -21.39
C ALA A 143 6.41 -1.03 -20.51
N PHE A 144 6.60 -1.31 -19.22
CA PHE A 144 7.14 -0.34 -18.27
C PHE A 144 8.68 -0.25 -18.28
N LYS A 145 9.38 -1.11 -19.02
CA LYS A 145 10.83 -0.95 -19.24
C LYS A 145 11.17 0.30 -20.05
N GLY A 146 10.23 0.75 -20.90
CA GLY A 146 10.39 1.97 -21.69
C GLY A 146 10.18 3.24 -20.85
N GLU A 147 10.53 4.38 -21.42
CA GLU A 147 10.29 5.69 -20.82
C GLU A 147 8.80 6.03 -20.74
N ILE A 148 8.05 5.58 -21.73
CA ILE A 148 6.60 5.81 -21.84
C ILE A 148 5.92 4.49 -22.19
N ALA A 149 4.87 4.17 -21.46
CA ALA A 149 3.92 3.12 -21.79
C ALA A 149 2.62 3.73 -22.30
N SER A 150 1.97 3.07 -23.28
CA SER A 150 0.66 3.44 -23.80
C SER A 150 -0.39 2.46 -23.29
N LEU A 151 -1.37 2.95 -22.55
CA LEU A 151 -2.51 2.18 -22.07
C LEU A 151 -3.74 2.55 -22.91
N LYS A 152 -4.34 1.57 -23.56
CA LYS A 152 -5.65 1.73 -24.15
C LYS A 152 -6.71 1.32 -23.14
N ILE A 153 -7.62 2.23 -22.81
CA ILE A 153 -8.65 2.00 -21.80
C ILE A 153 -10.05 2.23 -22.36
N ALA A 154 -11.04 1.60 -21.72
CA ALA A 154 -12.44 1.95 -21.85
C ALA A 154 -12.92 2.65 -20.57
N ARG A 155 -13.54 3.80 -20.73
CA ARG A 155 -14.18 4.58 -19.67
C ARG A 155 -15.63 4.85 -20.10
N GLY A 156 -16.56 4.03 -19.61
CA GLY A 156 -17.90 3.99 -20.18
C GLY A 156 -17.85 3.62 -21.67
N GLU A 157 -18.44 4.44 -22.52
CA GLU A 157 -18.44 4.26 -23.99
C GLU A 157 -17.15 4.75 -24.67
N ASP A 158 -16.37 5.60 -23.97
CA ASP A 158 -15.16 6.18 -24.52
C ASP A 158 -14.03 5.14 -24.61
N ARG A 159 -13.17 5.32 -25.62
CA ARG A 159 -11.92 4.59 -25.81
C ARG A 159 -10.78 5.58 -25.85
N LEU A 160 -9.92 5.53 -24.83
CA LEU A 160 -8.86 6.50 -24.61
C LEU A 160 -7.50 5.82 -24.72
N ASP A 161 -6.53 6.53 -25.31
CA ASP A 161 -5.12 6.16 -25.30
C ASP A 161 -4.38 7.05 -24.29
N ILE A 162 -3.95 6.47 -23.18
CA ILE A 162 -3.28 7.15 -22.08
C ILE A 162 -1.79 6.84 -22.13
N LYS A 163 -0.96 7.87 -22.25
CA LYS A 163 0.50 7.74 -22.16
C LYS A 163 0.94 8.01 -20.75
N VAL A 164 1.73 7.11 -20.17
CA VAL A 164 2.23 7.19 -18.80
C VAL A 164 3.73 6.92 -18.77
N ALA A 165 4.48 7.72 -17.98
CA ALA A 165 5.91 7.54 -17.76
C ALA A 165 6.14 6.79 -16.45
N PRO A 166 6.46 5.49 -16.46
CA PRO A 166 6.68 4.72 -15.23
C PRO A 166 7.86 5.24 -14.42
N GLU A 167 7.77 5.20 -13.10
CA GLU A 167 8.85 5.51 -12.17
C GLU A 167 9.51 4.24 -11.62
N THR A 168 10.76 4.33 -11.19
CA THR A 168 11.46 3.21 -10.53
C THR A 168 11.16 3.25 -9.05
N ILE A 169 10.79 2.10 -8.49
CA ILE A 169 10.57 1.89 -7.07
C ILE A 169 11.22 0.58 -6.61
N CYS A 170 11.40 0.41 -5.30
CA CYS A 170 11.75 -0.88 -4.72
C CYS A 170 10.65 -1.91 -5.02
N ASP A 171 11.02 -3.14 -5.34
CA ASP A 171 10.06 -4.20 -5.68
C ASP A 171 9.62 -4.98 -4.43
N TYR A 172 8.90 -4.29 -3.56
CA TYR A 172 8.25 -4.83 -2.36
C TYR A 172 6.80 -4.32 -2.30
N PRO A 173 5.85 -5.02 -2.97
CA PRO A 173 4.44 -4.65 -2.90
C PRO A 173 3.94 -4.62 -1.46
N ALA A 174 3.15 -3.61 -1.11
CA ALA A 174 2.50 -3.51 0.20
C ALA A 174 1.01 -3.84 0.07
N ASN A 175 0.53 -4.80 0.86
CA ASN A 175 -0.82 -5.34 0.77
C ASN A 175 -1.50 -5.37 2.14
N VAL A 176 -2.82 -5.13 2.16
CA VAL A 176 -3.65 -5.31 3.35
C VAL A 176 -4.29 -6.70 3.32
N PHE A 177 -4.13 -7.42 4.42
CA PHE A 177 -4.78 -8.72 4.64
C PHE A 177 -5.80 -8.63 5.76
N PHE A 178 -6.96 -9.24 5.58
CA PHE A 178 -7.96 -9.35 6.65
C PHE A 178 -7.45 -10.24 7.78
N HIS A 179 -7.30 -9.67 8.96
CA HIS A 179 -6.93 -10.40 10.17
C HIS A 179 -7.35 -9.62 11.42
N GLU A 180 -7.82 -10.33 12.45
CA GLU A 180 -8.32 -9.76 13.70
C GLU A 180 -7.23 -9.26 14.66
N LYS A 181 -5.97 -9.62 14.43
CA LYS A 181 -4.84 -9.15 15.23
C LYS A 181 -4.04 -8.10 14.47
N ALA A 182 -3.72 -7.01 15.15
CA ALA A 182 -2.84 -5.98 14.60
C ALA A 182 -1.44 -6.55 14.39
N ASN A 183 -0.97 -6.58 13.13
CA ASN A 183 0.35 -7.08 12.77
C ASN A 183 0.84 -6.46 11.45
N GLY A 184 2.16 -6.22 11.40
CA GLY A 184 2.91 -6.01 10.16
C GLY A 184 3.98 -7.07 10.06
N HIS A 185 4.25 -7.58 8.86
CA HIS A 185 5.34 -8.51 8.59
C HIS A 185 5.70 -8.53 7.12
N THR A 186 6.86 -9.11 6.81
CA THR A 186 7.26 -9.42 5.45
C THR A 186 7.55 -10.91 5.29
N ASP A 187 7.27 -11.44 4.10
CA ASP A 187 7.70 -12.79 3.68
C ASP A 187 8.99 -12.74 2.84
N GLY A 188 9.61 -11.56 2.73
CA GLY A 188 10.79 -11.29 1.90
C GLY A 188 10.45 -10.85 0.48
N GLU A 189 9.20 -11.03 0.03
CA GLU A 189 8.72 -10.66 -1.30
C GLU A 189 7.77 -9.45 -1.26
N GLN A 190 7.00 -9.32 -0.20
CA GLN A 190 6.01 -8.27 0.00
C GLN A 190 5.96 -7.81 1.46
N ILE A 191 5.35 -6.65 1.67
CA ILE A 191 5.02 -6.10 2.99
C ILE A 191 3.55 -6.36 3.23
N ILE A 192 3.23 -7.02 4.34
CA ILE A 192 1.88 -7.43 4.70
C ILE A 192 1.44 -6.65 5.95
N ILE A 193 0.35 -5.92 5.85
CA ILE A 193 -0.25 -5.17 6.94
C ILE A 193 -1.66 -5.72 7.18
N THR A 194 -2.01 -6.03 8.42
CA THR A 194 -3.35 -6.53 8.74
C THR A 194 -4.39 -5.41 8.80
N SER A 195 -5.64 -5.74 8.52
CA SER A 195 -6.77 -4.79 8.62
C SER A 195 -6.89 -4.21 10.03
N GLU A 196 -6.65 -4.99 11.09
CA GLU A 196 -6.67 -4.49 12.46
C GLU A 196 -5.54 -3.51 12.73
N LEU A 197 -4.34 -3.72 12.16
CA LEU A 197 -3.26 -2.73 12.27
C LEU A 197 -3.63 -1.43 11.54
N MET A 198 -4.20 -1.51 10.34
CA MET A 198 -4.67 -0.33 9.60
C MET A 198 -5.71 0.49 10.37
N LYS A 199 -6.57 -0.20 11.14
CA LYS A 199 -7.59 0.41 11.98
C LYS A 199 -7.02 1.07 13.23
N THR A 200 -6.03 0.45 13.85
CA THR A 200 -5.50 0.87 15.15
C THR A 200 -4.36 1.88 15.06
N VAL A 201 -3.60 1.90 13.95
CA VAL A 201 -2.52 2.87 13.75
C VAL A 201 -3.10 4.25 13.41
N PRO A 202 -2.89 5.27 14.27
CA PRO A 202 -3.64 6.52 14.23
C PRO A 202 -3.32 7.40 13.02
N ASP A 203 -2.08 7.37 12.54
CA ASP A 203 -1.67 8.26 11.44
C ASP A 203 -0.64 7.62 10.48
N ASP A 204 -0.40 8.33 9.38
CA ASP A 204 0.44 7.86 8.27
C ASP A 204 1.93 7.83 8.62
N VAL A 205 2.40 8.66 9.53
CA VAL A 205 3.80 8.67 9.96
C VAL A 205 4.12 7.40 10.76
N ASN A 206 3.20 6.99 11.64
CA ASN A 206 3.34 5.77 12.42
C ASN A 206 3.21 4.52 11.55
N LEU A 207 2.30 4.55 10.57
CA LEU A 207 2.20 3.49 9.57
C LEU A 207 3.47 3.41 8.71
N ALA A 208 4.07 4.56 8.34
CA ALA A 208 5.32 4.61 7.59
C ALA A 208 6.49 3.97 8.36
N LEU A 209 6.55 4.14 9.69
CA LEU A 209 7.58 3.47 10.52
C LEU A 209 7.45 1.94 10.44
N ILE A 210 6.22 1.42 10.57
CA ILE A 210 5.97 -0.02 10.49
C ILE A 210 6.34 -0.55 9.09
N ILE A 211 5.89 0.11 8.04
CA ILE A 211 6.21 -0.27 6.65
C ILE A 211 7.72 -0.25 6.42
N ALA A 212 8.41 0.80 6.87
CA ALA A 212 9.85 0.93 6.70
C ALA A 212 10.63 -0.15 7.48
N HIS A 213 10.16 -0.55 8.67
CA HIS A 213 10.72 -1.63 9.46
C HIS A 213 10.59 -2.98 8.71
N GLU A 214 9.40 -3.31 8.21
CA GLU A 214 9.19 -4.53 7.41
C GLU A 214 9.98 -4.52 6.10
N MET A 215 10.06 -3.36 5.44
CA MET A 215 10.88 -3.17 4.27
C MET A 215 12.37 -3.39 4.57
N ALA A 216 12.87 -2.98 5.74
CA ALA A 216 14.24 -3.22 6.15
C ALA A 216 14.53 -4.73 6.31
N HIS A 217 13.60 -5.49 6.92
CA HIS A 217 13.71 -6.95 6.99
C HIS A 217 13.76 -7.58 5.59
N ALA A 218 12.88 -7.16 4.68
CA ALA A 218 12.86 -7.67 3.31
C ALA A 218 14.16 -7.36 2.54
N ILE A 219 14.67 -6.12 2.62
CA ILE A 219 15.92 -5.70 1.97
C ILE A 219 17.12 -6.48 2.50
N LYS A 220 17.17 -6.73 3.81
CA LYS A 220 18.30 -7.43 4.47
C LYS A 220 18.19 -8.95 4.41
N GLY A 221 17.07 -9.50 3.92
CA GLY A 221 16.85 -10.95 3.89
C GLY A 221 16.79 -11.56 5.29
N HIS A 222 16.18 -10.89 6.24
CA HIS A 222 16.02 -11.39 7.61
C HIS A 222 14.93 -12.49 7.65
N HIS A 223 15.34 -13.74 7.56
CA HIS A 223 14.42 -14.90 7.54
C HIS A 223 14.14 -15.50 8.92
N HIS A 224 14.77 -15.00 9.98
CA HIS A 224 14.57 -15.45 11.36
C HIS A 224 14.49 -14.25 12.31
N LYS A 225 13.88 -14.50 13.47
CA LYS A 225 13.73 -13.46 14.50
C LYS A 225 14.92 -13.48 15.43
N GLU A 226 15.67 -12.40 15.46
CA GLU A 226 16.79 -12.17 16.32
C GLU A 226 16.84 -10.70 16.74
N LYS A 227 17.11 -10.45 18.03
CA LYS A 227 17.12 -9.11 18.61
C LYS A 227 18.00 -8.12 17.85
N ALA A 228 19.18 -8.55 17.41
CA ALA A 228 20.11 -7.69 16.66
C ALA A 228 19.53 -7.29 15.28
N LEU A 229 18.78 -8.18 14.64
CA LEU A 229 18.12 -7.91 13.36
C LEU A 229 16.97 -6.91 13.52
N GLU A 230 16.20 -7.01 14.61
CA GLU A 230 15.15 -6.05 14.96
C GLU A 230 15.71 -4.63 15.15
N LEU A 231 16.79 -4.51 15.95
CA LEU A 231 17.45 -3.22 16.17
C LEU A 231 18.09 -2.64 14.89
N THR A 232 18.53 -3.52 13.99
CA THR A 232 19.04 -3.12 12.68
C THR A 232 17.92 -2.63 11.78
N ALA A 233 16.78 -3.33 11.75
CA ALA A 233 15.61 -2.93 10.99
C ALA A 233 15.06 -1.59 11.49
N ASP A 234 15.02 -1.36 12.81
CA ASP A 234 14.62 -0.09 13.41
C ASP A 234 15.46 1.09 12.93
N ARG A 235 16.79 0.95 12.94
CA ARG A 235 17.70 2.02 12.48
C ARG A 235 17.53 2.28 10.98
N MET A 236 17.47 1.21 10.19
CA MET A 236 17.29 1.32 8.74
C MET A 236 15.94 1.98 8.40
N ALA A 237 14.89 1.68 9.17
CA ALA A 237 13.58 2.29 9.01
C ALA A 237 13.64 3.82 9.16
N LEU A 238 14.35 4.34 10.17
CA LEU A 238 14.48 5.79 10.35
C LEU A 238 15.23 6.47 9.20
N VAL A 239 16.30 5.83 8.69
CA VAL A 239 17.01 6.34 7.50
C VAL A 239 16.08 6.39 6.30
N MET A 240 15.35 5.31 6.04
CA MET A 240 14.40 5.23 4.92
C MET A 240 13.26 6.24 5.04
N MET A 241 12.71 6.42 6.23
CA MET A 241 11.69 7.42 6.51
C MET A 241 12.19 8.84 6.29
N THR A 242 13.39 9.15 6.77
CA THR A 242 13.99 10.49 6.60
C THR A 242 14.20 10.82 5.12
N ARG A 243 14.70 9.85 4.34
CA ARG A 243 14.88 9.99 2.88
C ARG A 243 13.56 10.18 2.13
N ALA A 244 12.51 9.56 2.64
CA ALA A 244 11.14 9.68 2.11
C ALA A 244 10.40 10.94 2.58
N GLY A 245 11.01 11.75 3.47
CA GLY A 245 10.43 13.00 3.96
C GLY A 245 9.45 12.83 5.13
N TYR A 246 9.43 11.69 5.80
CA TYR A 246 8.62 11.46 7.00
C TYR A 246 9.27 12.05 8.25
N ASP A 247 8.42 12.50 9.16
CA ASP A 247 8.80 13.01 10.48
C ASP A 247 9.15 11.86 11.43
N ILE A 248 10.45 11.60 11.58
CA ILE A 248 10.94 10.52 12.46
C ILE A 248 10.78 10.85 13.95
N ASP A 249 10.78 12.12 14.35
CA ASP A 249 10.55 12.53 15.75
C ASP A 249 9.14 12.11 16.19
N ARG A 250 8.16 12.37 15.36
CA ARG A 250 6.77 11.98 15.61
C ARG A 250 6.63 10.46 15.71
N ALA A 251 7.27 9.71 14.83
CA ALA A 251 7.24 8.25 14.84
C ALA A 251 7.89 7.66 16.11
N ILE A 252 9.04 8.18 16.53
CA ILE A 252 9.74 7.74 17.74
C ILE A 252 8.93 8.06 19.01
N ASN A 253 8.30 9.24 19.07
CA ASN A 253 7.45 9.62 20.19
C ASN A 253 6.20 8.72 20.29
N TYR A 254 5.60 8.35 19.18
CA TYR A 254 4.49 7.37 19.17
C TYR A 254 4.90 6.03 19.80
N TRP A 255 6.07 5.52 19.48
CA TRP A 255 6.58 4.29 20.08
C TRP A 255 6.72 4.42 21.60
N ARG A 256 7.25 5.56 22.07
CA ARG A 256 7.35 5.83 23.51
C ARG A 256 5.98 5.90 24.19
N ASP A 257 5.03 6.62 23.61
CA ASP A 257 3.80 7.02 24.31
C ASP A 257 2.66 6.02 24.13
N ALA A 258 2.53 5.42 22.95
CA ALA A 258 1.43 4.52 22.62
C ALA A 258 1.78 3.04 22.79
N VAL A 259 3.02 2.63 22.51
CA VAL A 259 3.43 1.23 22.57
C VAL A 259 4.05 0.86 23.91
N HIS A 260 4.80 1.77 24.54
CA HIS A 260 5.45 1.54 25.84
C HIS A 260 4.50 1.16 26.99
N PRO A 261 3.25 1.64 27.08
CA PRO A 261 2.34 1.24 28.15
C PRO A 261 1.89 -0.22 28.12
N HIS A 262 2.02 -0.91 26.99
CA HIS A 262 1.59 -2.29 26.85
C HIS A 262 2.60 -3.27 27.46
N ALA A 263 2.18 -3.98 28.51
CA ALA A 263 3.04 -4.85 29.34
C ALA A 263 3.74 -5.96 28.53
N GLU A 264 3.08 -6.48 27.49
CA GLU A 264 3.61 -7.53 26.62
C GLU A 264 4.88 -7.10 25.85
N TYR A 265 5.07 -5.80 25.65
CA TYR A 265 6.24 -5.26 24.94
C TYR A 265 7.33 -4.74 25.88
N GLN A 266 7.13 -4.75 27.20
CA GLN A 266 8.11 -4.23 28.15
C GLN A 266 9.25 -5.18 28.44
N THR A 267 9.07 -6.48 28.17
CA THR A 267 10.08 -7.50 28.46
C THR A 267 10.87 -7.85 27.21
N THR A 268 12.20 -7.87 27.35
CA THR A 268 13.07 -8.40 26.29
C THR A 268 12.92 -9.91 26.19
N SER A 269 12.94 -10.44 24.98
CA SER A 269 13.02 -11.87 24.70
C SER A 269 14.28 -12.20 23.91
N LYS A 270 14.51 -13.49 23.62
CA LYS A 270 15.61 -13.89 22.74
C LYS A 270 15.44 -13.38 21.31
N THR A 271 14.19 -13.15 20.90
CA THR A 271 13.82 -12.79 19.52
C THR A 271 13.44 -11.34 19.34
N HIS A 272 13.02 -10.66 20.40
CA HIS A 272 12.58 -9.25 20.32
C HIS A 272 13.22 -8.43 21.45
N PRO A 273 13.78 -7.26 21.13
CA PRO A 273 14.20 -6.29 22.13
C PRO A 273 12.97 -5.72 22.86
N SER A 274 13.16 -5.27 24.09
CA SER A 274 12.14 -4.50 24.79
C SER A 274 11.87 -3.18 24.07
N ILE A 275 10.73 -2.58 24.35
CA ILE A 275 10.40 -1.24 23.83
C ILE A 275 11.42 -0.21 24.25
N THR A 276 11.90 -0.26 25.49
CA THR A 276 12.95 0.64 25.97
C THR A 276 14.23 0.51 25.13
N GLU A 277 14.67 -0.72 24.85
CA GLU A 277 15.84 -0.94 24.01
C GLU A 277 15.63 -0.44 22.57
N ARG A 278 14.43 -0.63 22.01
CA ARG A 278 14.08 -0.10 20.69
C ARG A 278 14.05 1.44 20.69
N TYR A 279 13.44 2.04 21.71
CA TYR A 279 13.39 3.50 21.85
C TYR A 279 14.79 4.12 21.95
N GLU A 280 15.67 3.55 22.79
CA GLU A 280 17.07 4.00 22.89
C GLU A 280 17.82 3.83 21.57
N ASN A 281 17.57 2.75 20.84
CA ASN A 281 18.14 2.50 19.53
C ASN A 281 17.67 3.55 18.49
N PHE A 282 16.37 3.87 18.49
CA PHE A 282 15.83 4.96 17.66
C PHE A 282 16.48 6.29 17.96
N ARG A 283 16.62 6.65 19.26
CA ARG A 283 17.23 7.92 19.67
C ARG A 283 18.70 8.03 19.24
N LYS A 284 19.47 6.96 19.35
CA LYS A 284 20.86 6.93 18.88
C LYS A 284 20.94 7.15 17.36
N GLU A 285 20.09 6.47 16.62
CA GLU A 285 20.06 6.61 15.15
C GLU A 285 19.57 7.99 14.73
N GLN A 286 18.61 8.58 15.43
CA GLN A 286 18.14 9.94 15.19
C GLN A 286 19.27 10.95 15.31
N VAL A 287 20.06 10.90 16.40
CA VAL A 287 21.23 11.78 16.59
C VAL A 287 22.19 11.64 15.39
N ARG A 288 22.48 10.40 14.96
CA ARG A 288 23.33 10.15 13.79
C ARG A 288 22.78 10.76 12.51
N ILE A 289 21.45 10.63 12.29
CA ILE A 289 20.76 11.23 11.13
C ILE A 289 20.89 12.75 11.16
N ASP A 290 20.68 13.39 12.31
CA ASP A 290 20.75 14.84 12.47
C ASP A 290 22.19 15.37 12.25
N GLU A 291 23.20 14.64 12.73
CA GLU A 291 24.60 14.95 12.45
C GLU A 291 24.94 14.89 10.96
N LEU A 292 24.49 13.84 10.27
CA LEU A 292 24.69 13.72 8.83
C LEU A 292 23.99 14.84 8.04
N ARG A 293 22.74 15.16 8.39
CA ARG A 293 22.00 16.27 7.78
C ARG A 293 22.67 17.62 8.00
N SER A 294 23.11 17.90 9.23
CA SER A 294 23.78 19.14 9.59
C SER A 294 25.13 19.29 8.87
N ALA A 295 25.80 18.17 8.60
CA ALA A 295 27.05 18.13 7.85
C ALA A 295 26.85 18.10 6.31
N GLY A 296 25.61 18.13 5.82
CA GLY A 296 25.32 18.01 4.37
C GLY A 296 25.72 16.67 3.76
N LYS A 297 25.85 15.63 4.57
CA LYS A 297 26.27 14.29 4.14
C LYS A 297 25.06 13.45 3.72
N ALA A 298 25.29 12.51 2.81
CA ALA A 298 24.27 11.57 2.38
C ALA A 298 23.81 10.68 3.55
N LEU A 299 22.50 10.44 3.62
CA LEU A 299 21.90 9.52 4.58
C LEU A 299 22.13 8.09 4.10
N THR A 300 23.23 7.48 4.51
CA THR A 300 23.58 6.09 4.21
C THR A 300 23.29 5.19 5.41
N PHE A 301 22.94 3.94 5.15
CA PHE A 301 22.87 2.89 6.15
C PHE A 301 24.12 2.00 6.05
N ASN A 302 24.95 1.99 7.09
CA ASN A 302 26.15 1.18 7.23
C ASN A 302 25.92 0.05 8.20
#